data_1e27091925380e8562df0086ca0c5e65
#
_entry.id   1e27091925380e8562df0086ca0c5e65
#
_cell.length_a   1.000
_cell.length_b   1.000
_cell.length_c   1.000
_cell.angle_alpha   90.00
_cell.angle_beta   90.00
_cell.angle_gamma   90.00
#
_symmetry.space_group_name_H-M   'P 1'
#
loop_
_entity.id
_entity.type
_entity.pdbx_description
1 polymer ?
#
loop_
_entity_poly.entity_id
_entity_poly.type
_entity_poly.pdbx_seq_one_letter_code
_entity_poly.pdbx_strand_id
1 'polypeptide(L)'
;KYIVEHYHILNIIECNDKYIDTQQDTIILMIQNKKLSSNKFYMKISNYTLFGTKQNIIKLQALYKESTTLDALDFDVNVGQIVWNQCKNELTHDQSKTRLIYSSDIVNNKLSKKQYSNKDKKNYIEREGFTEPLLVINRGYGMGKYTFDYCIIQNITYLIENHLICIKPRNKKENIVEMYQKIIHSFQNNKTQEFIELYFGNNAINTSELCKILPIYV
;
A
#
# COMPACT_ATOMS: atom_id res chain seq x y z
N LYS A 1 -9.06 -18.38 0.26
CA LYS A 1 -8.52 -19.74 0.21
C LYS A 1 -9.61 -20.79 0.39
N TYR A 2 -10.35 -20.79 1.52
CA TYR A 2 -11.39 -21.78 1.83
C TYR A 2 -12.43 -21.96 0.72
N ILE A 3 -12.98 -20.88 0.16
CA ILE A 3 -13.99 -20.94 -0.90
C ILE A 3 -13.48 -21.74 -2.11
N VAL A 4 -12.29 -21.44 -2.62
CA VAL A 4 -11.75 -22.10 -3.82
C VAL A 4 -11.30 -23.55 -3.58
N GLU A 5 -11.09 -23.93 -2.32
CA GLU A 5 -10.75 -25.31 -1.94
C GLU A 5 -11.98 -26.20 -1.86
N HIS A 6 -13.13 -25.69 -1.41
CA HIS A 6 -14.31 -26.47 -1.09
C HIS A 6 -15.47 -26.26 -2.08
N TYR A 7 -15.51 -25.13 -2.77
CA TYR A 7 -16.63 -24.76 -3.63
C TYR A 7 -16.19 -24.47 -5.07
N HIS A 8 -17.13 -24.65 -5.98
CA HIS A 8 -17.03 -24.16 -7.35
C HIS A 8 -17.83 -22.88 -7.47
N ILE A 9 -17.21 -21.81 -7.97
CA ILE A 9 -17.89 -20.53 -8.18
C ILE A 9 -18.65 -20.62 -9.51
N LEU A 10 -19.95 -20.48 -9.44
CA LEU A 10 -20.85 -20.49 -10.61
C LEU A 10 -20.88 -19.11 -11.27
N ASN A 11 -20.98 -18.07 -10.44
CA ASN A 11 -21.02 -16.69 -10.92
C ASN A 11 -20.60 -15.69 -9.82
N ILE A 12 -20.13 -14.54 -10.26
CA ILE A 12 -19.92 -13.33 -9.44
C ILE A 12 -20.63 -12.20 -10.16
N ILE A 13 -21.55 -11.53 -9.46
CA ILE A 13 -22.32 -10.39 -9.96
C ILE A 13 -21.91 -9.17 -9.11
N GLU A 14 -21.47 -8.12 -9.76
CA GLU A 14 -21.18 -6.82 -9.10
C GLU A 14 -22.50 -6.07 -8.89
N CYS A 15 -22.74 -5.58 -7.68
CA CYS A 15 -23.90 -4.79 -7.36
C CYS A 15 -23.57 -3.32 -7.56
N ASN A 16 -24.28 -2.66 -8.46
CA ASN A 16 -24.07 -1.23 -8.75
C ASN A 16 -24.67 -0.31 -7.66
N ASP A 17 -25.60 -0.82 -6.86
CA ASP A 17 -26.23 -0.05 -5.79
C ASP A 17 -25.31 0.00 -4.57
N LYS A 18 -24.93 1.19 -4.19
CA LYS A 18 -24.17 1.44 -2.96
C LYS A 18 -25.11 1.65 -1.80
N TYR A 19 -24.75 1.12 -0.63
CA TYR A 19 -25.49 1.42 0.60
C TYR A 19 -25.38 2.90 0.95
N ILE A 20 -26.45 3.48 1.48
CA ILE A 20 -26.53 4.91 1.85
C ILE A 20 -25.40 5.29 2.81
N ASP A 21 -25.09 4.41 3.75
CA ASP A 21 -24.12 4.66 4.83
C ASP A 21 -22.69 4.20 4.51
N THR A 22 -22.47 3.46 3.41
CA THR A 22 -21.15 2.97 3.02
C THR A 22 -20.96 3.06 1.53
N GLN A 23 -19.76 3.47 1.12
CA GLN A 23 -19.38 3.51 -0.30
C GLN A 23 -18.71 2.21 -0.78
N GLN A 24 -18.93 1.11 -0.04
CA GLN A 24 -18.34 -0.17 -0.37
C GLN A 24 -19.05 -0.82 -1.53
N ASP A 25 -18.27 -1.32 -2.47
CA ASP A 25 -18.76 -2.17 -3.55
C ASP A 25 -19.14 -3.54 -2.97
N THR A 26 -20.26 -4.07 -3.44
CA THR A 26 -20.77 -5.38 -3.00
C THR A 26 -20.90 -6.33 -4.19
N ILE A 27 -20.85 -7.62 -3.89
CA ILE A 27 -21.01 -8.68 -4.90
C ILE A 27 -22.00 -9.73 -4.43
N ILE A 28 -22.68 -10.37 -5.39
CA ILE A 28 -23.40 -11.62 -5.17
C ILE A 28 -22.50 -12.76 -5.63
N LEU A 29 -22.13 -13.62 -4.70
CA LEU A 29 -21.32 -14.81 -4.97
C LEU A 29 -22.20 -16.06 -5.03
N MET A 30 -22.27 -16.70 -6.21
CA MET A 30 -22.98 -17.94 -6.42
C MET A 30 -22.01 -19.12 -6.41
N ILE A 31 -22.19 -20.04 -5.49
CA ILE A 31 -21.30 -21.19 -5.28
C ILE A 31 -22.08 -22.50 -5.19
N GLN A 32 -21.41 -23.62 -5.52
CA GLN A 32 -21.90 -24.98 -5.28
C GLN A 32 -20.78 -25.85 -4.74
N ASN A 33 -21.12 -27.03 -4.24
CA ASN A 33 -20.11 -28.02 -3.83
C ASN A 33 -19.18 -28.36 -4.99
N LYS A 34 -17.88 -28.51 -4.69
CA LYS A 34 -16.85 -28.64 -5.71
C LYS A 34 -17.00 -29.94 -6.49
N LYS A 35 -17.15 -29.84 -7.81
CA LYS A 35 -17.16 -30.96 -8.74
C LYS A 35 -16.22 -30.80 -9.94
N LEU A 36 -15.70 -29.59 -10.21
CA LEU A 36 -14.92 -29.27 -11.40
C LEU A 36 -13.63 -28.52 -11.05
N SER A 37 -12.59 -28.72 -11.85
CA SER A 37 -11.23 -28.24 -11.60
C SER A 37 -10.91 -26.85 -12.16
N SER A 38 -11.66 -26.33 -13.14
CA SER A 38 -11.38 -25.02 -13.74
C SER A 38 -12.38 -23.97 -13.29
N ASN A 39 -11.87 -22.82 -12.85
CA ASN A 39 -12.71 -21.72 -12.44
C ASN A 39 -12.18 -20.41 -13.03
N LYS A 40 -13.06 -19.63 -13.67
CA LYS A 40 -12.75 -18.38 -14.39
C LYS A 40 -12.99 -17.12 -13.52
N PHE A 41 -13.35 -17.29 -12.26
CA PHE A 41 -13.76 -16.21 -11.38
C PHE A 41 -12.73 -15.87 -10.32
N TYR A 42 -11.54 -16.45 -10.40
CA TYR A 42 -10.44 -16.10 -9.54
C TYR A 42 -9.08 -16.31 -10.22
N MET A 43 -8.08 -15.63 -9.73
CA MET A 43 -6.66 -15.92 -10.00
C MET A 43 -5.90 -16.06 -8.70
N LYS A 44 -4.78 -16.76 -8.73
CA LYS A 44 -3.87 -16.91 -7.57
C LYS A 44 -2.61 -16.13 -7.83
N ILE A 45 -2.17 -15.40 -6.79
CA ILE A 45 -0.89 -14.71 -6.75
C ILE A 45 -0.22 -15.15 -5.45
N SER A 46 0.83 -15.94 -5.56
CA SER A 46 1.45 -16.58 -4.40
C SER A 46 0.38 -17.30 -3.54
N ASN A 47 0.20 -16.89 -2.31
CA ASN A 47 -0.78 -17.45 -1.36
C ASN A 47 -2.14 -16.72 -1.35
N TYR A 48 -2.31 -15.70 -2.19
CA TYR A 48 -3.53 -14.89 -2.26
C TYR A 48 -4.43 -15.36 -3.41
N THR A 49 -5.72 -15.22 -3.20
CA THR A 49 -6.74 -15.50 -4.23
C THR A 49 -7.52 -14.22 -4.47
N LEU A 50 -7.45 -13.71 -5.68
CA LEU A 50 -8.21 -12.57 -6.15
C LEU A 50 -9.49 -13.07 -6.84
N PHE A 51 -10.62 -12.56 -6.41
CA PHE A 51 -11.92 -12.88 -6.98
C PHE A 51 -12.42 -11.75 -7.88
N GLY A 52 -13.16 -12.08 -8.91
CA GLY A 52 -13.77 -11.10 -9.79
C GLY A 52 -14.66 -11.75 -10.84
N THR A 53 -15.38 -10.95 -11.61
CA THR A 53 -16.06 -11.41 -12.81
C THR A 53 -15.05 -12.00 -13.79
N LYS A 54 -15.53 -12.81 -14.73
CA LYS A 54 -14.65 -13.40 -15.77
C LYS A 54 -13.82 -12.34 -16.50
N GLN A 55 -14.46 -11.21 -16.82
CA GLN A 55 -13.79 -10.10 -17.52
C GLN A 55 -12.71 -9.45 -16.65
N ASN A 56 -13.00 -9.21 -15.36
CA ASN A 56 -12.05 -8.63 -14.44
C ASN A 56 -10.85 -9.56 -14.20
N ILE A 57 -11.07 -10.86 -14.10
CA ILE A 57 -9.95 -11.83 -13.98
C ILE A 57 -9.06 -11.82 -15.22
N ILE A 58 -9.63 -11.75 -16.43
CA ILE A 58 -8.84 -11.64 -17.66
C ILE A 58 -8.00 -10.34 -17.66
N LYS A 59 -8.59 -9.21 -17.26
CA LYS A 59 -7.87 -7.93 -17.14
C LYS A 59 -6.76 -8.00 -16.09
N LEU A 60 -7.04 -8.54 -14.91
CA LEU A 60 -6.04 -8.72 -13.85
C LEU A 60 -4.88 -9.59 -14.31
N GLN A 61 -5.14 -10.70 -15.00
CA GLN A 61 -4.09 -11.56 -15.57
C GLN A 61 -3.23 -10.81 -16.59
N ALA A 62 -3.82 -9.95 -17.43
CA ALA A 62 -3.07 -9.11 -18.37
C ALA A 62 -2.21 -8.07 -17.64
N LEU A 63 -2.72 -7.45 -16.59
CA LEU A 63 -1.97 -6.48 -15.77
C LEU A 63 -0.82 -7.14 -15.00
N TYR A 64 -0.94 -8.41 -14.63
CA TYR A 64 0.15 -9.14 -13.98
C TYR A 64 1.24 -9.61 -14.94
N LYS A 65 1.01 -9.57 -16.24
CA LYS A 65 2.02 -9.94 -17.22
C LYS A 65 3.21 -8.98 -17.15
N GLU A 66 4.41 -9.53 -17.09
CA GLU A 66 5.67 -8.77 -17.01
C GLU A 66 5.78 -7.90 -15.73
N SER A 67 5.13 -8.31 -14.65
CA SER A 67 5.24 -7.67 -13.36
C SER A 67 5.75 -8.63 -12.29
N THR A 68 6.10 -8.08 -11.17
CA THR A 68 6.47 -8.77 -9.94
C THR A 68 5.72 -8.18 -8.75
N THR A 69 6.06 -8.52 -7.51
CA THR A 69 5.54 -7.88 -6.29
C THR A 69 6.70 -7.38 -5.44
N LEU A 70 6.44 -6.48 -4.49
CA LEU A 70 7.46 -6.04 -3.53
C LEU A 70 7.99 -7.21 -2.70
N ASP A 71 7.12 -8.17 -2.35
CA ASP A 71 7.51 -9.39 -1.66
C ASP A 71 8.51 -10.22 -2.46
N ALA A 72 8.27 -10.42 -3.75
CA ALA A 72 9.18 -11.13 -4.65
C ALA A 72 10.49 -10.38 -4.94
N LEU A 73 10.48 -9.05 -4.80
CA LEU A 73 11.66 -8.19 -4.87
C LEU A 73 12.44 -8.10 -3.54
N ASP A 74 12.05 -8.89 -2.54
CA ASP A 74 12.70 -8.95 -1.22
C ASP A 74 12.56 -7.64 -0.41
N PHE A 75 11.36 -7.04 -0.46
CA PHE A 75 11.00 -5.90 0.37
C PHE A 75 10.00 -6.27 1.47
N ASP A 76 10.16 -5.62 2.63
CA ASP A 76 9.16 -5.55 3.69
C ASP A 76 8.35 -4.26 3.56
N VAL A 77 7.07 -4.37 3.88
CA VAL A 77 6.12 -3.26 3.86
C VAL A 77 5.41 -3.19 5.21
N ASN A 78 5.67 -2.14 5.96
CA ASN A 78 5.14 -1.95 7.31
C ASN A 78 4.62 -0.52 7.47
N VAL A 79 3.72 -0.29 8.43
CA VAL A 79 3.38 1.08 8.84
C VAL A 79 4.51 1.69 9.66
N GLY A 80 4.59 3.02 9.68
CA GLY A 80 5.50 3.75 10.57
C GLY A 80 5.26 3.37 12.04
N GLN A 81 6.32 3.37 12.82
CA GLN A 81 6.29 2.80 14.18
C GLN A 81 5.88 3.79 15.27
N ILE A 82 5.81 5.08 14.97
CA ILE A 82 5.52 6.11 15.96
C ILE A 82 4.05 6.51 15.92
N VAL A 83 3.38 6.33 17.05
CA VAL A 83 2.04 6.86 17.31
C VAL A 83 2.22 8.13 18.14
N TRP A 84 2.33 9.27 17.48
CA TRP A 84 2.80 10.54 18.09
C TRP A 84 1.98 10.98 19.32
N ASN A 85 0.67 10.73 19.33
CA ASN A 85 -0.20 11.10 20.47
C ASN A 85 0.03 10.26 21.73
N GLN A 86 0.72 9.11 21.60
CA GLN A 86 1.10 8.24 22.72
C GLN A 86 2.48 8.57 23.29
N CYS A 87 3.27 9.39 22.60
CA CYS A 87 4.63 9.77 23.02
C CYS A 87 4.84 11.29 23.04
N LYS A 88 3.81 12.06 23.37
CA LYS A 88 3.85 13.53 23.37
C LYS A 88 4.96 14.13 24.24
N ASN A 89 5.26 13.49 25.35
CA ASN A 89 6.32 13.87 26.28
C ASN A 89 7.74 13.75 25.70
N GLU A 90 7.92 12.93 24.68
CA GLU A 90 9.19 12.74 23.99
C GLU A 90 9.33 13.65 22.76
N LEU A 91 8.24 14.32 22.36
CA LEU A 91 8.28 15.23 21.21
C LEU A 91 8.95 16.56 21.58
N THR A 92 9.78 17.04 20.68
CA THR A 92 10.57 18.26 20.90
C THR A 92 10.64 19.15 19.65
N HIS A 93 10.99 20.42 19.83
CA HIS A 93 11.35 21.34 18.75
C HIS A 93 12.86 21.38 18.48
N ASP A 94 13.64 20.68 19.31
CA ASP A 94 15.10 20.61 19.17
C ASP A 94 15.49 19.88 17.88
N GLN A 95 16.11 20.63 16.96
CA GLN A 95 16.52 20.15 15.64
C GLN A 95 17.73 19.22 15.69
N SER A 96 18.42 19.11 16.82
CA SER A 96 19.52 18.14 17.00
C SER A 96 19.01 16.71 17.24
N LYS A 97 17.71 16.54 17.50
CA LYS A 97 17.08 15.25 17.75
C LYS A 97 16.57 14.59 16.45
N THR A 98 16.13 13.37 16.57
CA THR A 98 15.60 12.57 15.46
C THR A 98 14.39 13.25 14.82
N ARG A 99 14.39 13.41 13.51
CA ARG A 99 13.26 13.95 12.74
C ARG A 99 12.09 12.95 12.77
N LEU A 100 10.94 13.37 13.28
CA LEU A 100 9.70 12.60 13.15
C LEU A 100 8.95 13.05 11.89
N ILE A 101 8.74 12.10 10.98
CA ILE A 101 8.12 12.35 9.67
C ILE A 101 6.67 11.90 9.69
N TYR A 102 5.78 12.81 9.35
CA TYR A 102 4.34 12.61 9.26
C TYR A 102 3.87 12.54 7.80
N SER A 103 2.69 12.00 7.57
CA SER A 103 2.09 11.98 6.23
C SER A 103 1.95 13.38 5.64
N SER A 104 1.62 14.37 6.45
CA SER A 104 1.52 15.77 6.04
C SER A 104 2.85 16.42 5.65
N ASP A 105 3.99 15.82 5.98
CA ASP A 105 5.31 16.31 5.59
C ASP A 105 5.67 15.92 4.14
N ILE A 106 4.87 15.05 3.52
CA ILE A 106 5.04 14.70 2.11
C ILE A 106 4.15 15.63 1.28
N VAL A 107 4.77 16.48 0.49
CA VAL A 107 4.08 17.44 -0.38
C VAL A 107 4.65 17.35 -1.78
N ASN A 108 3.80 17.07 -2.76
CA ASN A 108 4.22 16.89 -4.16
C ASN A 108 5.39 15.89 -4.30
N ASN A 109 5.29 14.77 -3.61
CA ASN A 109 6.29 13.70 -3.59
C ASN A 109 7.69 14.13 -3.08
N LYS A 110 7.73 15.16 -2.23
CA LYS A 110 8.95 15.67 -1.60
C LYS A 110 8.75 15.82 -0.09
N LEU A 111 9.81 15.54 0.67
CA LEU A 111 9.82 15.79 2.09
C LEU A 111 9.89 17.31 2.36
N SER A 112 8.94 17.81 3.13
CA SER A 112 8.88 19.19 3.59
C SER A 112 8.81 19.24 5.11
N LYS A 113 9.16 20.39 5.70
CA LYS A 113 8.98 20.62 7.13
C LYS A 113 7.76 21.50 7.33
N LYS A 114 6.72 20.98 7.96
CA LYS A 114 5.51 21.75 8.28
C LYS A 114 5.55 22.29 9.70
N GLN A 115 4.91 23.43 9.90
CA GLN A 115 4.50 23.91 11.21
C GLN A 115 3.08 23.39 11.48
N TYR A 116 2.86 22.85 12.65
CA TYR A 116 1.56 22.32 13.04
C TYR A 116 0.79 23.30 13.90
N SER A 117 -0.51 23.45 13.64
CA SER A 117 -1.42 24.24 14.49
C SER A 117 -1.61 23.59 15.87
N ASN A 118 -1.55 22.27 15.93
CA ASN A 118 -1.59 21.53 17.19
C ASN A 118 -0.23 21.67 17.93
N LYS A 119 -0.24 22.34 19.08
CA LYS A 119 0.96 22.62 19.90
C LYS A 119 1.65 21.36 20.41
N ASP A 120 0.93 20.25 20.57
CA ASP A 120 1.48 18.98 21.03
C ASP A 120 2.25 18.26 19.92
N LYS A 121 1.96 18.55 18.65
CA LYS A 121 2.59 17.91 17.50
C LYS A 121 3.87 18.63 17.13
N LYS A 122 5.00 17.96 17.28
CA LYS A 122 6.33 18.53 17.02
C LYS A 122 7.08 17.72 15.98
N ASN A 123 8.08 18.34 15.36
CA ASN A 123 8.81 17.75 14.21
C ASN A 123 9.95 16.82 14.61
N TYR A 124 10.30 16.74 15.89
CA TYR A 124 11.42 15.95 16.38
C TYR A 124 11.01 15.14 17.60
N ILE A 125 11.75 14.08 17.88
CA ILE A 125 11.49 13.15 18.97
C ILE A 125 12.81 12.75 19.64
N GLU A 126 12.79 12.60 20.97
CA GLU A 126 13.93 12.18 21.78
C GLU A 126 14.09 10.66 21.79
N ARG A 127 14.18 10.08 20.60
CA ARG A 127 14.46 8.66 20.38
C ARG A 127 15.55 8.50 19.34
N GLU A 128 16.28 7.41 19.42
CA GLU A 128 17.20 7.00 18.38
C GLU A 128 16.44 6.69 17.09
N GLY A 129 16.95 7.15 15.96
CA GLY A 129 16.33 7.01 14.65
C GLY A 129 17.17 6.20 13.68
N PHE A 130 16.64 6.04 12.46
CA PHE A 130 17.31 5.39 11.35
C PHE A 130 17.96 6.42 10.43
N THR A 131 18.99 5.99 9.70
CA THR A 131 19.72 6.82 8.73
C THR A 131 19.73 6.23 7.32
N GLU A 132 19.38 4.95 7.19
CA GLU A 132 19.31 4.26 5.91
C GLU A 132 18.23 4.87 5.01
N PRO A 133 18.45 4.89 3.68
CA PRO A 133 17.42 5.32 2.75
C PRO A 133 16.13 4.51 2.90
N LEU A 134 14.97 5.19 2.88
CA LEU A 134 13.66 4.58 3.02
C LEU A 134 12.68 5.17 2.01
N LEU A 135 11.92 4.32 1.33
CA LEU A 135 10.76 4.77 0.56
C LEU A 135 9.52 4.73 1.46
N VAL A 136 8.86 5.87 1.58
CA VAL A 136 7.58 5.99 2.29
C VAL A 136 6.46 6.38 1.34
N ILE A 137 5.26 5.91 1.63
CA ILE A 137 4.05 6.27 0.89
C ILE A 137 2.90 6.56 1.85
N ASN A 138 1.90 7.28 1.36
CA ASN A 138 0.64 7.51 2.07
C ASN A 138 -0.18 6.21 2.20
N ARG A 139 -1.08 6.15 3.19
CA ARG A 139 -2.06 5.05 3.32
C ARG A 139 -3.35 5.31 2.52
N GLY A 140 -3.55 6.55 2.06
CA GLY A 140 -4.79 7.03 1.49
C GLY A 140 -5.81 7.43 2.57
N TYR A 141 -6.59 8.45 2.28
CA TYR A 141 -7.62 8.98 3.16
C TYR A 141 -8.79 9.54 2.35
N GLY A 142 -9.97 9.51 2.96
CA GLY A 142 -11.14 10.19 2.45
C GLY A 142 -11.86 9.45 1.33
N MET A 143 -12.69 10.16 0.59
CA MET A 143 -13.46 9.65 -0.54
C MET A 143 -12.71 9.86 -1.84
N GLY A 144 -12.78 8.89 -2.75
CA GLY A 144 -12.18 8.96 -4.07
C GLY A 144 -11.23 7.81 -4.38
N LYS A 145 -10.49 7.94 -5.47
CA LYS A 145 -9.50 6.95 -5.88
C LYS A 145 -8.23 7.09 -5.07
N TYR A 146 -7.58 5.97 -4.77
CA TYR A 146 -6.26 5.98 -4.17
C TYR A 146 -5.23 6.54 -5.17
N THR A 147 -4.43 7.48 -4.71
CA THR A 147 -3.28 8.01 -5.43
C THR A 147 -2.03 7.87 -4.55
N PHE A 148 -0.90 7.55 -5.18
CA PHE A 148 0.37 7.47 -4.46
C PHE A 148 0.93 8.87 -4.20
N ASP A 149 1.07 9.23 -2.91
CA ASP A 149 2.00 10.25 -2.45
C ASP A 149 3.18 9.53 -1.80
N TYR A 150 4.39 9.79 -2.25
CA TYR A 150 5.58 9.06 -1.83
C TYR A 150 6.76 10.01 -1.61
N CYS A 151 7.75 9.54 -0.88
CA CYS A 151 9.03 10.24 -0.73
C CYS A 151 10.15 9.24 -0.42
N ILE A 152 11.33 9.43 -1.01
CA ILE A 152 12.55 8.77 -0.57
C ILE A 152 13.19 9.64 0.52
N ILE A 153 13.30 9.08 1.72
CA ILE A 153 13.97 9.73 2.86
C ILE A 153 15.41 9.28 2.88
N GLN A 154 16.35 10.22 2.91
CA GLN A 154 17.80 9.96 2.96
C GLN A 154 18.55 11.14 3.55
N ASN A 155 19.78 10.91 3.99
CA ASN A 155 20.72 11.93 4.51
C ASN A 155 20.23 12.66 5.78
N ILE A 156 19.34 12.08 6.53
CA ILE A 156 18.86 12.56 7.82
C ILE A 156 18.65 11.40 8.79
N THR A 157 18.65 11.68 10.10
CA THR A 157 18.18 10.71 11.11
C THR A 157 16.69 10.90 11.31
N TYR A 158 15.90 9.82 11.17
CA TYR A 158 14.45 9.91 11.16
C TYR A 158 13.74 8.75 11.87
N LEU A 159 12.50 9.01 12.25
CA LEU A 159 11.48 8.01 12.59
C LEU A 159 10.19 8.35 11.82
N ILE A 160 9.36 7.32 11.58
CA ILE A 160 8.15 7.46 10.75
C ILE A 160 6.90 7.28 11.60
N GLU A 161 5.98 8.21 11.44
CA GLU A 161 4.67 8.18 12.07
C GLU A 161 3.75 7.16 11.38
N ASN A 162 2.83 6.55 12.14
CA ASN A 162 2.05 5.36 11.74
C ASN A 162 1.00 5.59 10.64
N HIS A 163 0.79 6.80 10.17
CA HIS A 163 -0.04 7.09 8.99
C HIS A 163 0.73 7.00 7.66
N LEU A 164 2.01 6.71 7.71
CA LEU A 164 2.82 6.38 6.54
C LEU A 164 3.09 4.87 6.45
N ILE A 165 3.24 4.38 5.24
CA ILE A 165 3.73 3.03 4.95
C ILE A 165 5.20 3.13 4.54
N CYS A 166 6.01 2.26 5.11
CA CYS A 166 7.45 2.14 4.88
C CYS A 166 7.73 0.93 3.99
N ILE A 167 8.48 1.13 2.93
CA ILE A 167 8.96 0.07 2.03
C ILE A 167 10.48 -0.01 2.20
N LYS A 168 10.97 -1.10 2.77
CA LYS A 168 12.40 -1.30 3.02
C LYS A 168 12.86 -2.67 2.53
N PRO A 169 14.12 -2.84 2.08
CA PRO A 169 14.64 -4.14 1.70
C PRO A 169 14.80 -5.02 2.94
N ARG A 170 14.57 -6.34 2.80
CA ARG A 170 14.85 -7.33 3.86
C ARG A 170 16.34 -7.48 4.11
N ASN A 171 17.11 -7.41 3.04
CA ASN A 171 18.57 -7.49 3.07
C ASN A 171 19.17 -6.20 2.54
N LYS A 172 20.37 -5.85 3.00
CA LYS A 172 21.09 -4.64 2.53
C LYS A 172 21.30 -4.74 1.02
N LYS A 173 20.94 -3.66 0.30
CA LYS A 173 21.12 -3.52 -1.16
C LYS A 173 22.02 -2.33 -1.44
N GLU A 174 23.05 -2.49 -2.26
CA GLU A 174 24.02 -1.43 -2.57
C GLU A 174 23.34 -0.25 -3.30
N ASN A 175 22.44 -0.51 -4.25
CA ASN A 175 21.77 0.50 -5.06
C ASN A 175 20.30 0.70 -4.67
N ILE A 176 20.05 0.79 -3.35
CA ILE A 176 18.66 0.83 -2.85
C ILE A 176 17.85 2.04 -3.37
N VAL A 177 18.51 3.21 -3.50
CA VAL A 177 17.82 4.42 -3.99
C VAL A 177 17.40 4.26 -5.46
N GLU A 178 18.21 3.64 -6.29
CA GLU A 178 17.86 3.33 -7.68
C GLU A 178 16.68 2.35 -7.74
N MET A 179 16.67 1.34 -6.87
CA MET A 179 15.54 0.39 -6.78
C MET A 179 14.25 1.11 -6.33
N TYR A 180 14.33 2.03 -5.38
CA TYR A 180 13.18 2.85 -4.99
C TYR A 180 12.67 3.71 -6.15
N GLN A 181 13.55 4.26 -6.99
CA GLN A 181 13.13 4.99 -8.18
C GLN A 181 12.40 4.11 -9.19
N LYS A 182 12.83 2.86 -9.39
CA LYS A 182 12.12 1.90 -10.24
C LYS A 182 10.73 1.57 -9.66
N ILE A 183 10.62 1.37 -8.35
CA ILE A 183 9.31 1.16 -7.69
C ILE A 183 8.41 2.39 -7.87
N ILE A 184 8.94 3.60 -7.71
CA ILE A 184 8.20 4.85 -7.94
C ILE A 184 7.72 4.95 -9.39
N HIS A 185 8.56 4.59 -10.35
CA HIS A 185 8.18 4.52 -11.76
C HIS A 185 7.00 3.56 -11.98
N SER A 186 7.02 2.41 -11.29
CA SER A 186 5.89 1.48 -11.31
C SER A 186 4.61 2.11 -10.75
N PHE A 187 4.69 2.87 -9.65
CA PHE A 187 3.51 3.57 -9.08
C PHE A 187 2.91 4.59 -10.05
N GLN A 188 3.72 5.17 -10.92
CA GLN A 188 3.31 6.12 -11.95
C GLN A 188 2.81 5.46 -13.24
N ASN A 189 2.93 4.14 -13.36
CA ASN A 189 2.53 3.40 -14.54
C ASN A 189 1.00 3.33 -14.65
N ASN A 190 0.46 3.57 -15.83
CA ASN A 190 -0.98 3.47 -16.08
C ASN A 190 -1.55 2.09 -15.74
N LYS A 191 -0.79 1.01 -15.94
CA LYS A 191 -1.20 -0.35 -15.54
C LYS A 191 -1.39 -0.48 -14.02
N THR A 192 -0.54 0.18 -13.22
CA THR A 192 -0.69 0.20 -11.75
C THR A 192 -1.97 0.92 -11.36
N GLN A 193 -2.27 2.05 -11.99
CA GLN A 193 -3.49 2.81 -11.74
C GLN A 193 -4.73 1.99 -12.14
N GLU A 194 -4.71 1.34 -13.31
CA GLU A 194 -5.78 0.46 -13.76
C GLU A 194 -6.00 -0.71 -12.80
N PHE A 195 -4.92 -1.30 -12.27
CA PHE A 195 -5.02 -2.36 -11.27
C PHE A 195 -5.68 -1.88 -9.98
N ILE A 196 -5.30 -0.71 -9.47
CA ILE A 196 -5.88 -0.11 -8.27
C ILE A 196 -7.38 0.12 -8.46
N GLU A 197 -7.78 0.67 -9.60
CA GLU A 197 -9.19 0.93 -9.93
C GLU A 197 -10.00 -0.36 -10.05
N LEU A 198 -9.40 -1.41 -10.62
CA LEU A 198 -10.07 -2.66 -10.87
C LEU A 198 -10.21 -3.53 -9.61
N TYR A 199 -9.19 -3.52 -8.74
CA TYR A 199 -9.13 -4.47 -7.63
C TYR A 199 -9.31 -3.86 -6.25
N PHE A 200 -8.65 -2.73 -5.95
CA PHE A 200 -8.78 -2.14 -4.62
C PHE A 200 -10.07 -1.35 -4.45
N GLY A 201 -10.53 -0.65 -5.48
CA GLY A 201 -11.83 0.01 -5.54
C GLY A 201 -12.09 1.06 -4.44
N ASN A 202 -11.15 1.26 -3.54
CA ASN A 202 -11.24 2.17 -2.40
C ASN A 202 -10.03 3.11 -2.35
N ASN A 203 -10.07 4.04 -1.42
CA ASN A 203 -9.10 5.12 -1.26
C ASN A 203 -8.00 4.86 -0.23
N ALA A 204 -7.84 3.60 0.17
CA ALA A 204 -6.77 3.18 1.07
C ALA A 204 -6.17 1.86 0.59
N ILE A 205 -4.86 1.70 0.76
CA ILE A 205 -4.14 0.48 0.51
C ILE A 205 -3.56 -0.03 1.84
N ASN A 206 -3.65 -1.33 2.10
CA ASN A 206 -3.00 -1.92 3.25
C ASN A 206 -1.61 -2.48 2.90
N THR A 207 -0.80 -2.73 3.92
CA THR A 207 0.57 -3.18 3.75
C THR A 207 0.68 -4.54 3.04
N SER A 208 -0.28 -5.45 3.28
CA SER A 208 -0.30 -6.77 2.64
C SER A 208 -0.66 -6.68 1.17
N GLU A 209 -1.63 -5.86 0.82
CA GLU A 209 -2.03 -5.61 -0.57
C GLU A 209 -0.89 -4.97 -1.36
N LEU A 210 -0.26 -3.94 -0.78
CA LEU A 210 0.89 -3.28 -1.37
C LEU A 210 2.08 -4.23 -1.57
N CYS A 211 2.38 -5.03 -0.54
CA CYS A 211 3.55 -5.91 -0.55
C CYS A 211 3.40 -7.09 -1.50
N LYS A 212 2.24 -7.74 -1.49
CA LYS A 212 2.06 -9.10 -2.01
C LYS A 212 1.09 -9.21 -3.17
N ILE A 213 0.32 -8.14 -3.44
CA ILE A 213 -0.73 -8.16 -4.45
C ILE A 213 -0.51 -7.11 -5.54
N LEU A 214 -0.08 -5.90 -5.20
CA LEU A 214 0.13 -4.85 -6.21
C LEU A 214 1.20 -5.27 -7.22
N PRO A 215 0.92 -5.26 -8.54
CA PRO A 215 1.94 -5.52 -9.56
C PRO A 215 2.95 -4.38 -9.61
N ILE A 216 4.24 -4.75 -9.63
CA ILE A 216 5.38 -3.84 -9.74
C ILE A 216 6.10 -4.11 -11.07
N TYR A 217 6.23 -3.08 -11.88
CA TYR A 217 6.88 -3.11 -13.19
C TYR A 217 8.28 -2.50 -13.08
N VAL A 218 9.32 -3.32 -12.96
CA VAL A 218 10.73 -2.92 -12.75
C VAL A 218 11.67 -3.50 -13.80
#